data_a0dcf8eeb1ea214ce66044b9b830adda
#
_entry.id   a0dcf8eeb1ea214ce66044b9b830adda
#
_cell.length_a   1.000
_cell.length_b   1.000
_cell.length_c   1.000
_cell.angle_alpha   90.00
_cell.angle_beta   90.00
_cell.angle_gamma   90.00
#
_symmetry.space_group_name_H-M   'P 1'
#
loop_
_entity.id
_entity.type
_entity.pdbx_description
1 polymer ?
#
loop_
_entity_poly.entity_id
_entity_poly.type
_entity_poly.pdbx_seq_one_letter_code
_entity_poly.pdbx_strand_id
1 'polypeptide(L)'
;VPKGSTVAVTGSAGFIGSWVVKGLLDRGYRVRACVHDVEDREKTDFLRQMSGYRSGRLTLHSANLDEPGCFDEIFAGCHGVCHVSHVSDYEDRDYIRGVCEHIIASINAAQTVNRVIVTSSIAAIISEADLQELVRRPVFYEDRYPDEEHPKRTHQRQGYSIGKVELERLFTDAAEANGSWDCIRVCPADNVGPILAKHQKEKGPWQHNIEMMLEGKYYQNGAYRPWMTVDVRDDAECHIRLLEHVDVKNGDRFIAWSTDTRNVEDVCASIDRLLPELGHATPDVTDPFPERIQAREQEMRDIWAQCELRNDRVCRTLNMSFRALDDSIRDCVESLISIGEVEPVLRDGFTPRG
;
A
#
# COMPACT_ATOMS: atom_id res chain seq x y z
N VAL A 1 -11.50 16.21 -8.33
CA VAL A 1 -12.84 16.01 -7.73
C VAL A 1 -13.08 17.09 -6.69
N PRO A 2 -14.17 17.90 -6.81
CA PRO A 2 -14.46 18.99 -5.87
C PRO A 2 -14.72 18.49 -4.46
N LYS A 3 -14.33 19.28 -3.45
CA LYS A 3 -14.64 19.00 -2.04
C LYS A 3 -16.15 18.94 -1.80
N GLY A 4 -16.58 18.06 -0.92
CA GLY A 4 -18.00 17.81 -0.64
C GLY A 4 -18.66 16.81 -1.60
N SER A 5 -18.00 16.44 -2.68
CA SER A 5 -18.46 15.39 -3.60
C SER A 5 -18.51 14.01 -2.93
N THR A 6 -19.18 13.07 -3.57
CA THR A 6 -19.16 11.66 -3.16
C THR A 6 -18.02 10.92 -3.82
N VAL A 7 -17.25 10.19 -3.05
CA VAL A 7 -16.11 9.35 -3.48
C VAL A 7 -16.33 7.93 -2.99
N ALA A 8 -16.18 6.96 -3.86
CA ALA A 8 -16.16 5.55 -3.47
C ALA A 8 -14.71 5.10 -3.20
N VAL A 9 -14.53 4.28 -2.18
CA VAL A 9 -13.22 3.69 -1.83
C VAL A 9 -13.39 2.19 -1.77
N THR A 10 -12.71 1.44 -2.63
CA THR A 10 -12.68 -0.02 -2.54
C THR A 10 -11.62 -0.47 -1.54
N GLY A 11 -11.81 -1.63 -0.91
CA GLY A 11 -10.86 -2.11 0.10
C GLY A 11 -10.83 -1.26 1.38
N SER A 12 -11.93 -0.62 1.72
CA SER A 12 -12.03 0.35 2.82
C SER A 12 -11.72 -0.19 4.21
N ALA A 13 -11.91 -1.49 4.44
CA ALA A 13 -11.54 -2.12 5.70
C ALA A 13 -10.04 -2.48 5.79
N GLY A 14 -9.32 -2.43 4.67
CA GLY A 14 -7.89 -2.71 4.60
C GLY A 14 -7.04 -1.57 5.16
N PHE A 15 -5.73 -1.82 5.28
CA PHE A 15 -4.78 -0.89 5.88
C PHE A 15 -4.76 0.47 5.15
N ILE A 16 -4.45 0.48 3.85
CA ILE A 16 -4.39 1.72 3.05
C ILE A 16 -5.79 2.33 2.90
N GLY A 17 -6.79 1.52 2.49
CA GLY A 17 -8.14 2.01 2.21
C GLY A 17 -8.80 2.71 3.39
N SER A 18 -8.56 2.25 4.61
CA SER A 18 -9.11 2.87 5.82
C SER A 18 -8.54 4.28 6.09
N TRP A 19 -7.26 4.50 5.81
CA TRP A 19 -6.65 5.82 5.90
C TRP A 19 -7.11 6.75 4.78
N VAL A 20 -7.35 6.23 3.57
CA VAL A 20 -7.99 7.00 2.48
C VAL A 20 -9.40 7.44 2.89
N VAL A 21 -10.22 6.52 3.43
CA VAL A 21 -11.56 6.85 3.95
C VAL A 21 -11.48 7.94 5.01
N LYS A 22 -10.60 7.77 6.01
CA LYS A 22 -10.42 8.75 7.08
C LYS A 22 -10.01 10.11 6.53
N GLY A 23 -9.01 10.17 5.67
CA GLY A 23 -8.52 11.43 5.10
C GLY A 23 -9.54 12.15 4.22
N LEU A 24 -10.35 11.42 3.45
CA LEU A 24 -11.46 12.00 2.67
C LEU A 24 -12.53 12.59 3.59
N LEU A 25 -12.90 11.90 4.67
CA LEU A 25 -13.86 12.41 5.66
C LEU A 25 -13.36 13.66 6.36
N ASP A 26 -12.09 13.71 6.74
CA ASP A 26 -11.45 14.87 7.36
C ASP A 26 -11.45 16.09 6.43
N ARG A 27 -11.43 15.89 5.11
CA ARG A 27 -11.54 16.94 4.08
C ARG A 27 -12.97 17.31 3.68
N GLY A 28 -13.97 16.67 4.29
CA GLY A 28 -15.38 16.99 4.10
C GLY A 28 -16.07 16.27 2.95
N TYR A 29 -15.44 15.25 2.35
CA TYR A 29 -16.08 14.40 1.35
C TYR A 29 -17.20 13.54 1.95
N ARG A 30 -18.11 13.11 1.08
CA ARG A 30 -18.99 11.97 1.33
C ARG A 30 -18.30 10.71 0.82
N VAL A 31 -18.26 9.67 1.63
CA VAL A 31 -17.51 8.46 1.31
C VAL A 31 -18.44 7.26 1.28
N ARG A 32 -18.41 6.51 0.18
CA ARG A 32 -18.99 5.17 0.08
C ARG A 32 -17.86 4.16 0.25
N ALA A 33 -17.78 3.59 1.42
CA ALA A 33 -16.75 2.62 1.78
C ALA A 33 -17.18 1.22 1.34
N CYS A 34 -16.51 0.67 0.32
CA CYS A 34 -16.75 -0.69 -0.14
C CYS A 34 -15.92 -1.66 0.70
N VAL A 35 -16.58 -2.60 1.31
CA VAL A 35 -16.03 -3.69 2.12
C VAL A 35 -16.53 -5.02 1.57
N HIS A 36 -15.84 -6.12 1.87
CA HIS A 36 -16.29 -7.43 1.39
C HIS A 36 -17.67 -7.80 1.95
N ASP A 37 -17.86 -7.65 3.25
CA ASP A 37 -19.13 -7.88 3.93
C ASP A 37 -19.34 -6.83 5.02
N VAL A 38 -20.44 -6.07 4.94
CA VAL A 38 -20.79 -5.06 5.95
C VAL A 38 -21.19 -5.68 7.30
N GLU A 39 -21.62 -6.94 7.32
CA GLU A 39 -21.99 -7.65 8.55
C GLU A 39 -20.80 -8.26 9.27
N ASP A 40 -19.63 -8.32 8.64
CA ASP A 40 -18.37 -8.65 9.32
C ASP A 40 -17.97 -7.50 10.26
N ARG A 41 -18.56 -7.51 11.45
CA ARG A 41 -18.39 -6.46 12.46
C ARG A 41 -16.97 -6.33 12.95
N GLU A 42 -16.24 -7.42 13.01
CA GLU A 42 -14.84 -7.44 13.43
C GLU A 42 -13.98 -6.58 12.50
N LYS A 43 -14.28 -6.60 11.19
CA LYS A 43 -13.56 -5.82 10.19
C LYS A 43 -14.17 -4.46 9.88
N THR A 44 -15.41 -4.18 10.30
CA THR A 44 -16.13 -2.96 9.87
C THR A 44 -16.52 -2.00 10.99
N ASP A 45 -16.52 -2.43 12.26
CA ASP A 45 -16.98 -1.58 13.36
C ASP A 45 -16.11 -0.32 13.57
N PHE A 46 -14.82 -0.38 13.31
CA PHE A 46 -13.97 0.80 13.41
C PHE A 46 -14.36 1.88 12.39
N LEU A 47 -14.82 1.51 11.17
CA LEU A 47 -15.36 2.45 10.19
C LEU A 47 -16.65 3.11 10.71
N ARG A 48 -17.52 2.36 11.40
CA ARG A 48 -18.75 2.90 12.01
C ARG A 48 -18.47 3.88 13.15
N GLN A 49 -17.29 3.82 13.75
CA GLN A 49 -16.86 4.75 14.79
C GLN A 49 -16.30 6.07 14.23
N MET A 50 -15.99 6.14 12.93
CA MET A 50 -15.53 7.38 12.30
C MET A 50 -16.62 8.45 12.32
N SER A 51 -16.22 9.73 12.51
CA SER A 51 -17.14 10.87 12.65
C SER A 51 -18.13 11.02 11.49
N GLY A 52 -17.75 10.56 10.30
CA GLY A 52 -18.58 10.60 9.10
C GLY A 52 -19.78 9.65 9.12
N TYR A 53 -19.73 8.55 9.85
CA TYR A 53 -20.76 7.52 9.84
C TYR A 53 -22.08 8.02 10.46
N ARG A 54 -22.03 8.59 11.65
CA ARG A 54 -23.23 9.13 12.33
C ARG A 54 -23.87 10.29 11.59
N SER A 55 -23.08 11.08 10.86
CA SER A 55 -23.59 12.21 10.07
C SER A 55 -24.10 11.81 8.68
N GLY A 56 -24.02 10.54 8.29
CA GLY A 56 -24.38 10.06 6.97
C GLY A 56 -23.40 10.45 5.85
N ARG A 57 -22.22 11.00 6.21
CA ARG A 57 -21.16 11.27 5.23
C ARG A 57 -20.35 10.01 4.87
N LEU A 58 -20.35 9.01 5.75
CA LEU A 58 -19.79 7.69 5.49
C LEU A 58 -20.92 6.67 5.42
N THR A 59 -20.98 5.91 4.35
CA THR A 59 -21.85 4.74 4.20
C THR A 59 -21.01 3.51 3.87
N LEU A 60 -21.41 2.35 4.39
CA LEU A 60 -20.73 1.09 4.13
C LEU A 60 -21.55 0.27 3.13
N HIS A 61 -20.86 -0.36 2.19
CA HIS A 61 -21.45 -1.15 1.13
C HIS A 61 -20.70 -2.48 0.99
N SER A 62 -21.44 -3.59 0.96
CA SER A 62 -20.85 -4.88 0.60
C SER A 62 -20.57 -4.91 -0.90
N ALA A 63 -19.35 -5.31 -1.27
CA ALA A 63 -18.93 -5.46 -2.65
C ALA A 63 -17.85 -6.54 -2.76
N ASN A 64 -18.13 -7.54 -3.59
CA ASN A 64 -17.20 -8.60 -3.91
C ASN A 64 -16.61 -8.36 -5.30
N LEU A 65 -15.28 -8.26 -5.41
CA LEU A 65 -14.58 -8.02 -6.68
C LEU A 65 -14.89 -9.07 -7.76
N ASP A 66 -15.23 -10.28 -7.33
CA ASP A 66 -15.52 -11.41 -8.22
C ASP A 66 -16.92 -11.34 -8.85
N GLU A 67 -17.79 -10.44 -8.38
CA GLU A 67 -19.16 -10.32 -8.81
C GLU A 67 -19.35 -9.16 -9.81
N PRO A 68 -19.62 -9.43 -11.08
CA PRO A 68 -19.92 -8.37 -12.07
C PRO A 68 -21.10 -7.51 -11.61
N GLY A 69 -20.95 -6.18 -11.75
CA GLY A 69 -22.02 -5.22 -11.42
C GLY A 69 -22.19 -4.92 -9.93
N CYS A 70 -21.43 -5.56 -9.03
CA CYS A 70 -21.55 -5.30 -7.58
C CYS A 70 -21.26 -3.84 -7.20
N PHE A 71 -20.55 -3.09 -8.03
CA PHE A 71 -20.25 -1.67 -7.83
C PHE A 71 -21.22 -0.71 -8.53
N ASP A 72 -22.16 -1.16 -9.36
CA ASP A 72 -22.99 -0.30 -10.21
C ASP A 72 -23.77 0.73 -9.38
N GLU A 73 -24.51 0.28 -8.36
CA GLU A 73 -25.26 1.18 -7.47
C GLU A 73 -24.33 1.99 -6.56
N ILE A 74 -23.17 1.42 -6.20
CA ILE A 74 -22.22 2.07 -5.31
C ILE A 74 -21.54 3.24 -6.01
N PHE A 75 -21.20 3.10 -7.29
CA PHE A 75 -20.54 4.16 -8.06
C PHE A 75 -21.51 5.17 -8.65
N ALA A 76 -22.79 4.83 -8.80
CA ALA A 76 -23.81 5.75 -9.30
C ALA A 76 -23.85 7.05 -8.47
N GLY A 77 -23.61 8.19 -9.13
CA GLY A 77 -23.55 9.51 -8.47
C GLY A 77 -22.24 9.80 -7.69
N CYS A 78 -21.24 8.91 -7.75
CA CYS A 78 -19.89 9.25 -7.28
C CYS A 78 -19.18 10.11 -8.33
N HIS A 79 -18.33 11.02 -7.87
CA HIS A 79 -17.48 11.86 -8.72
C HIS A 79 -16.04 11.35 -8.80
N GLY A 80 -15.64 10.53 -7.86
CA GLY A 80 -14.33 9.89 -7.83
C GLY A 80 -14.40 8.49 -7.27
N VAL A 81 -13.42 7.67 -7.65
CA VAL A 81 -13.20 6.32 -7.12
C VAL A 81 -11.74 6.19 -6.72
N CYS A 82 -11.47 5.78 -5.49
CA CYS A 82 -10.17 5.31 -5.07
C CYS A 82 -10.21 3.78 -5.05
N HIS A 83 -9.61 3.16 -6.07
CA HIS A 83 -9.54 1.70 -6.17
C HIS A 83 -8.30 1.19 -5.43
N VAL A 84 -8.48 0.84 -4.15
CA VAL A 84 -7.41 0.40 -3.24
C VAL A 84 -7.37 -1.11 -3.06
N SER A 85 -8.50 -1.79 -3.26
CA SER A 85 -8.57 -3.26 -3.16
C SER A 85 -7.67 -3.94 -4.19
N HIS A 86 -7.25 -5.14 -3.84
CA HIS A 86 -6.45 -6.00 -4.72
C HIS A 86 -7.15 -7.34 -4.93
N VAL A 87 -6.80 -8.01 -6.02
CA VAL A 87 -7.29 -9.35 -6.35
C VAL A 87 -6.76 -10.39 -5.34
N SER A 88 -7.45 -11.50 -5.20
CA SER A 88 -7.07 -12.58 -4.28
C SER A 88 -6.01 -13.53 -4.89
N ASP A 89 -5.95 -13.62 -6.20
CA ASP A 89 -5.01 -14.46 -6.93
C ASP A 89 -4.28 -13.65 -8.02
N TYR A 90 -2.96 -13.63 -7.96
CA TYR A 90 -2.09 -13.00 -8.96
C TYR A 90 -1.42 -14.00 -9.92
N GLU A 91 -1.64 -15.28 -9.73
CA GLU A 91 -1.11 -16.32 -10.62
C GLU A 91 -2.00 -16.54 -11.85
N ASP A 92 -3.28 -16.18 -11.76
CA ASP A 92 -4.26 -16.27 -12.84
C ASP A 92 -4.46 -14.92 -13.54
N ARG A 93 -3.96 -14.81 -14.76
CA ARG A 93 -4.05 -13.61 -15.55
C ARG A 93 -5.49 -13.29 -16.00
N ASP A 94 -6.24 -14.31 -16.39
CA ASP A 94 -7.61 -14.10 -16.89
C ASP A 94 -8.54 -13.66 -15.75
N TYR A 95 -8.29 -14.18 -14.55
CA TYR A 95 -8.96 -13.71 -13.33
C TYR A 95 -8.67 -12.23 -13.04
N ILE A 96 -7.39 -11.82 -13.05
CA ILE A 96 -6.99 -10.42 -12.83
C ILE A 96 -7.71 -9.50 -13.82
N ARG A 97 -7.69 -9.88 -15.09
CA ARG A 97 -8.34 -9.13 -16.17
C ARG A 97 -9.84 -9.03 -15.95
N GLY A 98 -10.50 -10.13 -15.64
CA GLY A 98 -11.94 -10.18 -15.38
C GLY A 98 -12.36 -9.26 -14.25
N VAL A 99 -11.64 -9.28 -13.12
CA VAL A 99 -11.89 -8.37 -11.98
C VAL A 99 -11.73 -6.90 -12.39
N CYS A 100 -10.68 -6.56 -13.12
CA CYS A 100 -10.48 -5.18 -13.60
C CYS A 100 -11.63 -4.75 -14.54
N GLU A 101 -12.05 -5.61 -15.47
CA GLU A 101 -13.15 -5.34 -16.41
C GLU A 101 -14.49 -5.14 -15.68
N HIS A 102 -14.78 -5.89 -14.61
CA HIS A 102 -15.99 -5.70 -13.79
C HIS A 102 -16.03 -4.29 -13.16
N ILE A 103 -14.91 -3.85 -12.57
CA ILE A 103 -14.83 -2.53 -11.94
C ILE A 103 -14.92 -1.42 -12.98
N ILE A 104 -14.21 -1.55 -14.10
CA ILE A 104 -14.23 -0.60 -15.22
C ILE A 104 -15.64 -0.48 -15.80
N ALA A 105 -16.37 -1.59 -15.95
CA ALA A 105 -17.75 -1.57 -16.43
C ALA A 105 -18.66 -0.76 -15.50
N SER A 106 -18.55 -0.93 -14.18
CA SER A 106 -19.32 -0.15 -13.21
C SER A 106 -18.93 1.34 -13.19
N ILE A 107 -17.65 1.67 -13.39
CA ILE A 107 -17.20 3.07 -13.54
C ILE A 107 -17.82 3.70 -14.77
N ASN A 108 -17.79 3.00 -15.91
CA ASN A 108 -18.37 3.48 -17.15
C ASN A 108 -19.90 3.65 -17.06
N ALA A 109 -20.57 2.75 -16.34
CA ALA A 109 -22.02 2.82 -16.12
C ALA A 109 -22.42 4.01 -15.23
N ALA A 110 -21.57 4.41 -14.30
CA ALA A 110 -21.84 5.48 -13.34
C ALA A 110 -22.02 6.86 -13.97
N GLN A 111 -21.41 7.14 -15.13
CA GLN A 111 -21.45 8.40 -15.92
C GLN A 111 -21.11 9.69 -15.17
N THR A 112 -21.00 9.67 -13.85
CA THR A 112 -20.66 10.82 -12.98
C THR A 112 -19.23 10.79 -12.49
N VAL A 113 -18.58 9.63 -12.56
CA VAL A 113 -17.17 9.48 -12.19
C VAL A 113 -16.31 10.20 -13.22
N ASN A 114 -15.48 11.13 -12.77
CA ASN A 114 -14.55 11.88 -13.62
C ASN A 114 -13.08 11.61 -13.27
N ARG A 115 -12.82 10.94 -12.15
CA ARG A 115 -11.46 10.56 -11.76
C ARG A 115 -11.42 9.26 -10.97
N VAL A 116 -10.48 8.40 -11.34
CA VAL A 116 -10.18 7.14 -10.67
C VAL A 116 -8.73 7.15 -10.23
N ILE A 117 -8.48 6.93 -8.96
CA ILE A 117 -7.14 6.73 -8.41
C ILE A 117 -6.95 5.23 -8.20
N VAL A 118 -5.99 4.66 -8.90
CA VAL A 118 -5.70 3.23 -8.84
C VAL A 118 -4.45 2.98 -8.00
N THR A 119 -4.59 2.14 -6.99
CA THR A 119 -3.46 1.70 -6.17
C THR A 119 -2.70 0.59 -6.89
N SER A 120 -1.63 0.98 -7.56
CA SER A 120 -0.64 0.07 -8.12
C SER A 120 0.35 -0.41 -7.04
N SER A 121 1.60 -0.52 -7.35
CA SER A 121 2.68 -0.87 -6.41
C SER A 121 4.04 -0.48 -6.98
N ILE A 122 5.02 -0.28 -6.12
CA ILE A 122 6.43 -0.23 -6.53
C ILE A 122 6.87 -1.51 -7.27
N ALA A 123 6.19 -2.63 -7.05
CA ALA A 123 6.40 -3.86 -7.79
C ALA A 123 6.06 -3.75 -9.30
N ALA A 124 5.28 -2.73 -9.70
CA ALA A 124 5.06 -2.41 -11.10
C ALA A 124 6.18 -1.54 -11.70
N ILE A 125 7.11 -1.04 -10.89
CA ILE A 125 8.25 -0.23 -11.31
C ILE A 125 9.50 -1.09 -11.43
N ILE A 126 9.69 -2.01 -10.48
CA ILE A 126 10.81 -2.94 -10.47
C ILE A 126 10.34 -4.35 -10.17
N SER A 127 10.90 -5.29 -10.89
CA SER A 127 10.77 -6.72 -10.62
C SER A 127 12.01 -7.23 -9.90
N GLU A 128 11.82 -8.03 -8.86
CA GLU A 128 12.91 -8.74 -8.18
C GLU A 128 13.50 -9.88 -9.03
N ALA A 129 12.96 -10.12 -10.23
CA ALA A 129 13.43 -11.19 -11.12
C ALA A 129 14.85 -10.97 -11.59
N ASP A 130 15.26 -9.72 -11.77
CA ASP A 130 16.57 -9.39 -12.31
C ASP A 130 17.22 -8.22 -11.58
N LEU A 131 17.99 -8.53 -10.54
CA LEU A 131 18.81 -7.54 -9.83
C LEU A 131 19.83 -6.86 -10.73
N GLN A 132 20.26 -7.51 -11.81
CA GLN A 132 21.19 -6.95 -12.79
C GLN A 132 20.54 -5.80 -13.58
N GLU A 133 19.24 -5.72 -13.65
CA GLU A 133 18.57 -4.56 -14.21
C GLU A 133 18.82 -3.30 -13.39
N LEU A 134 18.94 -3.41 -12.06
CA LEU A 134 19.31 -2.31 -11.20
C LEU A 134 20.71 -1.79 -11.46
N VAL A 135 21.64 -2.69 -11.80
CA VAL A 135 23.00 -2.31 -12.16
C VAL A 135 23.02 -1.56 -13.51
N ARG A 136 22.24 -2.02 -14.47
CA ARG A 136 22.13 -1.38 -15.78
C ARG A 136 21.38 -0.04 -15.76
N ARG A 137 20.39 0.07 -14.88
CA ARG A 137 19.50 1.22 -14.75
C ARG A 137 19.31 1.59 -13.28
N PRO A 138 20.33 2.21 -12.63
CA PRO A 138 20.36 2.42 -11.20
C PRO A 138 19.49 3.61 -10.72
N VAL A 139 18.39 3.88 -11.39
CA VAL A 139 17.47 4.97 -11.04
C VAL A 139 16.06 4.42 -10.89
N PHE A 140 15.45 4.71 -9.74
CA PHE A 140 14.04 4.41 -9.48
C PHE A 140 13.20 5.66 -9.68
N TYR A 141 12.28 5.62 -10.63
CA TYR A 141 11.34 6.70 -10.92
C TYR A 141 10.08 6.16 -11.64
N GLU A 142 9.08 7.00 -11.78
CA GLU A 142 7.74 6.63 -12.22
C GLU A 142 7.67 6.06 -13.64
N ASP A 143 8.58 6.46 -14.53
CA ASP A 143 8.54 6.05 -15.95
C ASP A 143 9.18 4.68 -16.19
N ARG A 144 9.66 4.03 -15.12
CA ARG A 144 10.26 2.71 -15.20
C ARG A 144 9.20 1.62 -15.14
N TYR A 145 9.37 0.61 -15.99
CA TYR A 145 8.66 -0.66 -15.94
C TYR A 145 9.66 -1.81 -15.84
N PRO A 146 9.27 -2.93 -15.21
CA PRO A 146 10.08 -4.15 -15.25
C PRO A 146 10.30 -4.65 -16.68
N ASP A 147 11.40 -5.37 -16.90
CA ASP A 147 11.64 -6.05 -18.17
C ASP A 147 10.60 -7.17 -18.36
N GLU A 148 9.66 -6.95 -19.27
CA GLU A 148 8.54 -7.87 -19.50
C GLU A 148 8.97 -9.16 -20.20
N GLU A 149 10.06 -9.13 -20.94
CA GLU A 149 10.57 -10.29 -21.68
C GLU A 149 11.56 -11.15 -20.87
N HIS A 150 11.84 -10.73 -19.61
CA HIS A 150 12.77 -11.46 -18.77
C HIS A 150 12.28 -12.90 -18.51
N PRO A 151 13.10 -13.96 -18.74
CA PRO A 151 12.66 -15.37 -18.67
C PRO A 151 12.09 -15.81 -17.31
N LYS A 152 12.48 -15.14 -16.24
CA LYS A 152 11.95 -15.41 -14.88
C LYS A 152 10.66 -14.66 -14.58
N ARG A 153 10.19 -13.79 -15.48
CA ARG A 153 8.97 -13.02 -15.30
C ARG A 153 7.75 -13.85 -15.76
N THR A 154 7.30 -14.71 -14.88
CA THR A 154 6.11 -15.55 -15.06
C THR A 154 5.09 -15.29 -13.97
N HIS A 155 3.81 -15.54 -14.23
CA HIS A 155 2.75 -15.35 -13.23
C HIS A 155 3.01 -16.16 -11.94
N GLN A 156 3.55 -17.38 -12.03
CA GLN A 156 3.88 -18.21 -10.87
C GLN A 156 4.99 -17.65 -9.99
N ARG A 157 5.88 -16.81 -10.54
CA ARG A 157 7.03 -16.25 -9.81
C ARG A 157 6.86 -14.77 -9.47
N GLN A 158 6.17 -14.04 -10.33
CA GLN A 158 6.06 -12.59 -10.28
C GLN A 158 4.65 -12.09 -10.60
N GLY A 159 3.64 -12.91 -10.31
CA GLY A 159 2.25 -12.63 -10.61
C GLY A 159 1.80 -11.28 -10.08
N TYR A 160 2.18 -10.95 -8.84
CA TYR A 160 1.87 -9.65 -8.24
C TYR A 160 2.39 -8.46 -9.08
N SER A 161 3.67 -8.48 -9.44
CA SER A 161 4.28 -7.42 -10.28
C SER A 161 3.61 -7.33 -11.66
N ILE A 162 3.36 -8.49 -12.30
CA ILE A 162 2.71 -8.56 -13.61
C ILE A 162 1.28 -8.03 -13.51
N GLY A 163 0.52 -8.49 -12.53
CA GLY A 163 -0.86 -8.08 -12.34
C GLY A 163 -1.01 -6.60 -12.05
N LYS A 164 -0.07 -5.99 -11.30
CA LYS A 164 -0.07 -4.54 -11.07
C LYS A 164 0.21 -3.75 -12.34
N VAL A 165 1.13 -4.18 -13.20
CA VAL A 165 1.35 -3.56 -14.51
C VAL A 165 0.11 -3.69 -15.40
N GLU A 166 -0.53 -4.87 -15.41
CA GLU A 166 -1.73 -5.12 -16.20
C GLU A 166 -2.92 -4.27 -15.73
N LEU A 167 -3.14 -4.18 -14.42
CA LEU A 167 -4.13 -3.30 -13.82
C LEU A 167 -3.93 -1.84 -14.25
N GLU A 168 -2.70 -1.32 -14.19
CA GLU A 168 -2.40 0.04 -14.64
C GLU A 168 -2.81 0.29 -16.09
N ARG A 169 -2.51 -0.67 -16.98
CA ARG A 169 -2.81 -0.58 -18.41
C ARG A 169 -4.31 -0.65 -18.67
N LEU A 170 -4.98 -1.65 -18.11
CA LEU A 170 -6.41 -1.84 -18.33
C LEU A 170 -7.22 -0.60 -17.92
N PHE A 171 -6.92 -0.01 -16.76
CA PHE A 171 -7.63 1.19 -16.31
C PHE A 171 -7.27 2.43 -17.15
N THR A 172 -6.01 2.59 -17.54
CA THR A 172 -5.58 3.73 -18.37
C THR A 172 -6.19 3.67 -19.76
N ASP A 173 -6.15 2.50 -20.40
CA ASP A 173 -6.70 2.28 -21.75
C ASP A 173 -8.24 2.44 -21.75
N ALA A 174 -8.91 1.94 -20.72
CA ALA A 174 -10.34 2.10 -20.56
C ALA A 174 -10.77 3.57 -20.36
N ALA A 175 -10.00 4.33 -19.59
CA ALA A 175 -10.22 5.74 -19.39
C ALA A 175 -10.02 6.53 -20.70
N GLU A 176 -8.97 6.23 -21.45
CA GLU A 176 -8.70 6.83 -22.76
C GLU A 176 -9.83 6.53 -23.75
N ALA A 177 -10.28 5.29 -23.82
CA ALA A 177 -11.37 4.87 -24.70
C ALA A 177 -12.72 5.50 -24.33
N ASN A 178 -12.97 5.69 -23.02
CA ASN A 178 -14.22 6.29 -22.54
C ASN A 178 -14.22 7.82 -22.66
N GLY A 179 -13.12 8.48 -22.31
CA GLY A 179 -12.91 9.92 -22.42
C GLY A 179 -13.70 10.79 -21.41
N SER A 180 -14.46 10.19 -20.49
CA SER A 180 -15.22 10.95 -19.47
C SER A 180 -14.53 10.95 -18.09
N TRP A 181 -13.56 10.11 -17.87
CA TRP A 181 -12.81 10.01 -16.62
C TRP A 181 -11.32 9.77 -16.86
N ASP A 182 -10.51 10.18 -15.90
CA ASP A 182 -9.05 9.96 -15.88
C ASP A 182 -8.70 8.85 -14.91
N CYS A 183 -7.74 8.00 -15.30
CA CYS A 183 -7.04 7.07 -14.42
C CYS A 183 -5.71 7.66 -13.99
N ILE A 184 -5.50 7.84 -12.68
CA ILE A 184 -4.22 8.24 -12.09
C ILE A 184 -3.70 7.09 -11.27
N ARG A 185 -2.41 6.75 -11.44
CA ARG A 185 -1.79 5.58 -10.83
C ARG A 185 -0.88 5.98 -9.68
N VAL A 186 -1.12 5.41 -8.52
CA VAL A 186 -0.24 5.53 -7.36
C VAL A 186 0.49 4.21 -7.18
N CYS A 187 1.82 4.27 -7.13
CA CYS A 187 2.69 3.12 -6.90
C CYS A 187 3.30 3.23 -5.50
N PRO A 188 2.61 2.75 -4.46
CA PRO A 188 3.15 2.78 -3.12
C PRO A 188 4.33 1.83 -2.97
N ALA A 189 5.28 2.24 -2.15
CA ALA A 189 6.23 1.34 -1.52
C ALA A 189 5.55 0.50 -0.41
N ASP A 190 6.32 -0.29 0.31
CA ASP A 190 5.79 -1.07 1.44
C ASP A 190 5.24 -0.11 2.50
N ASN A 191 3.94 -0.20 2.75
CA ASN A 191 3.28 0.66 3.72
C ASN A 191 3.63 0.26 5.16
N VAL A 192 4.02 1.24 5.97
CA VAL A 192 4.28 1.13 7.40
C VAL A 192 3.52 2.23 8.14
N GLY A 193 3.24 2.05 9.43
CA GLY A 193 2.56 3.07 10.22
C GLY A 193 1.39 2.52 11.03
N PRO A 194 0.59 3.41 11.65
CA PRO A 194 -0.42 2.96 12.61
C PRO A 194 -1.60 2.25 11.94
N ILE A 195 -2.02 1.14 12.55
CA ILE A 195 -3.27 0.45 12.21
C ILE A 195 -4.47 1.17 12.84
N LEU A 196 -5.63 1.06 12.22
CA LEU A 196 -6.92 1.58 12.74
C LEU A 196 -7.83 0.48 13.26
N ALA A 197 -7.51 -0.79 12.99
CA ALA A 197 -8.25 -1.95 13.47
C ALA A 197 -7.34 -3.17 13.61
N LYS A 198 -7.67 -4.04 14.56
CA LYS A 198 -6.85 -5.21 14.93
C LYS A 198 -6.51 -6.13 13.74
N HIS A 199 -7.48 -6.41 12.87
CA HIS A 199 -7.28 -7.28 11.72
C HIS A 199 -6.27 -6.74 10.68
N GLN A 200 -5.88 -5.46 10.77
CA GLN A 200 -4.93 -4.85 9.84
C GLN A 200 -3.48 -5.21 10.15
N LYS A 201 -3.17 -5.72 11.34
CA LYS A 201 -1.82 -6.13 11.72
C LYS A 201 -1.24 -7.24 10.82
N GLU A 202 -2.12 -8.05 10.20
CA GLU A 202 -1.75 -9.15 9.32
C GLU A 202 -1.73 -8.76 7.82
N LYS A 203 -2.07 -7.49 7.49
CA LYS A 203 -2.36 -7.07 6.11
C LYS A 203 -1.20 -6.38 5.39
N GLY A 204 -0.09 -6.18 6.03
CA GLY A 204 1.08 -5.58 5.42
C GLY A 204 2.36 -6.24 5.88
N PRO A 205 3.40 -6.30 5.04
CA PRO A 205 4.64 -6.98 5.42
C PRO A 205 5.30 -6.35 6.65
N TRP A 206 5.21 -5.03 6.80
CA TRP A 206 5.83 -4.35 7.92
C TRP A 206 5.09 -4.54 9.24
N GLN A 207 3.76 -4.43 9.25
CA GLN A 207 2.97 -4.64 10.46
C GLN A 207 3.18 -6.04 11.02
N HIS A 208 3.10 -7.05 10.14
CA HIS A 208 3.33 -8.43 10.54
C HIS A 208 4.77 -8.69 11.00
N ASN A 209 5.76 -8.17 10.28
CA ASN A 209 7.15 -8.34 10.67
C ASN A 209 7.46 -7.67 12.01
N ILE A 210 6.98 -6.45 12.23
CA ILE A 210 7.16 -5.74 13.50
C ILE A 210 6.42 -6.46 14.63
N GLU A 211 5.20 -6.97 14.40
CA GLU A 211 4.50 -7.83 15.35
C GLU A 211 5.36 -9.02 15.76
N MET A 212 5.87 -9.77 14.79
CA MET A 212 6.72 -10.93 15.03
C MET A 212 8.02 -10.57 15.76
N MET A 213 8.61 -9.40 15.45
CA MET A 213 9.79 -8.88 16.17
C MET A 213 9.46 -8.61 17.63
N LEU A 214 8.38 -7.89 17.91
CA LEU A 214 7.95 -7.52 19.25
C LEU A 214 7.64 -8.74 20.12
N GLU A 215 7.03 -9.78 19.52
CA GLU A 215 6.72 -11.03 20.20
C GLU A 215 7.93 -12.00 20.35
N GLY A 216 9.11 -11.61 19.86
CA GLY A 216 10.29 -12.47 19.88
C GLY A 216 10.22 -13.68 18.93
N LYS A 217 9.39 -13.62 17.89
CA LYS A 217 9.10 -14.71 16.95
C LYS A 217 9.59 -14.47 15.53
N TYR A 218 10.33 -13.39 15.29
CA TYR A 218 10.76 -13.04 13.93
C TYR A 218 11.92 -13.92 13.47
N TYR A 219 11.78 -14.50 12.28
CA TYR A 219 12.81 -15.31 11.63
C TYR A 219 13.04 -14.78 10.21
N GLN A 220 14.28 -14.51 9.85
CA GLN A 220 14.65 -14.10 8.50
C GLN A 220 15.53 -15.15 7.83
N ASN A 221 15.21 -15.50 6.59
CA ASN A 221 16.06 -16.33 5.73
C ASN A 221 17.23 -15.53 5.12
N GLY A 222 17.96 -14.83 5.92
CA GLY A 222 19.29 -14.31 5.73
C GLY A 222 19.65 -13.66 4.39
N ALA A 223 18.79 -12.85 3.78
CA ALA A 223 19.22 -12.00 2.67
C ALA A 223 18.97 -10.56 3.00
N TYR A 224 19.99 -9.72 2.91
CA TYR A 224 19.82 -8.27 2.92
C TYR A 224 18.78 -7.89 1.84
N ARG A 225 17.69 -7.31 2.28
CA ARG A 225 16.67 -6.76 1.43
C ARG A 225 16.29 -5.40 2.01
N PRO A 226 16.76 -4.32 1.40
CA PRO A 226 16.32 -3.01 1.83
C PRO A 226 14.83 -2.87 1.53
N TRP A 227 14.08 -2.51 2.54
CA TRP A 227 12.67 -2.25 2.40
C TRP A 227 12.47 -0.81 1.95
N MET A 228 11.81 -0.66 0.84
CA MET A 228 11.34 0.64 0.37
C MET A 228 10.03 0.92 1.05
N THR A 229 9.92 2.04 1.75
CA THR A 229 8.81 2.29 2.66
C THR A 229 8.08 3.58 2.38
N VAL A 230 6.82 3.58 2.76
CA VAL A 230 5.98 4.78 2.84
C VAL A 230 5.11 4.71 4.09
N ASP A 231 4.92 5.83 4.77
CA ASP A 231 3.90 5.91 5.82
C ASP A 231 2.52 5.80 5.17
N VAL A 232 1.67 4.94 5.73
CA VAL A 232 0.30 4.71 5.21
C VAL A 232 -0.53 5.98 5.14
N ARG A 233 -0.27 6.95 6.03
CA ARG A 233 -0.94 8.26 6.03
C ARG A 233 -0.48 9.13 4.87
N ASP A 234 0.79 9.04 4.48
CA ASP A 234 1.35 9.76 3.33
C ASP A 234 0.91 9.12 2.01
N ASP A 235 0.81 7.79 1.97
CA ASP A 235 0.24 7.08 0.84
C ASP A 235 -1.23 7.46 0.63
N ALA A 236 -2.05 7.45 1.69
CA ALA A 236 -3.43 7.93 1.64
C ALA A 236 -3.53 9.40 1.21
N GLU A 237 -2.61 10.25 1.69
CA GLU A 237 -2.51 11.65 1.29
C GLU A 237 -2.19 11.81 -0.21
N CYS A 238 -1.31 10.96 -0.76
CA CYS A 238 -1.05 10.93 -2.21
C CYS A 238 -2.34 10.63 -2.99
N HIS A 239 -3.09 9.60 -2.60
CA HIS A 239 -4.35 9.24 -3.24
C HIS A 239 -5.34 10.42 -3.24
N ILE A 240 -5.50 11.09 -2.10
CA ILE A 240 -6.47 12.17 -1.95
C ILE A 240 -6.03 13.42 -2.71
N ARG A 241 -4.75 13.81 -2.63
CA ARG A 241 -4.27 14.97 -3.37
C ARG A 241 -4.33 14.76 -4.88
N LEU A 242 -4.04 13.57 -5.37
CA LEU A 242 -4.20 13.24 -6.79
C LEU A 242 -5.66 13.24 -7.24
N LEU A 243 -6.57 12.81 -6.37
CA LEU A 243 -8.00 12.92 -6.62
C LEU A 243 -8.45 14.40 -6.79
N GLU A 244 -7.86 15.31 -6.01
CA GLU A 244 -8.16 16.75 -6.02
C GLU A 244 -7.39 17.53 -7.10
N HIS A 245 -6.25 17.03 -7.58
CA HIS A 245 -5.33 17.77 -8.43
C HIS A 245 -5.91 18.05 -9.82
N VAL A 246 -5.83 19.29 -10.28
CA VAL A 246 -6.47 19.72 -11.54
C VAL A 246 -5.63 19.45 -12.78
N ASP A 247 -4.30 19.43 -12.64
CA ASP A 247 -3.37 19.34 -13.77
C ASP A 247 -2.88 17.91 -14.08
N VAL A 248 -3.21 16.91 -13.22
CA VAL A 248 -2.88 15.51 -13.51
C VAL A 248 -3.84 14.94 -14.55
N LYS A 249 -3.32 14.08 -15.42
CA LYS A 249 -4.00 13.58 -16.60
C LYS A 249 -4.08 12.06 -16.61
N ASN A 250 -4.97 11.54 -17.46
CA ASN A 250 -5.05 10.11 -17.68
C ASN A 250 -3.69 9.47 -17.95
N GLY A 251 -3.40 8.40 -17.22
CA GLY A 251 -2.15 7.67 -17.32
C GLY A 251 -0.98 8.27 -16.54
N ASP A 252 -1.15 9.38 -15.82
CA ASP A 252 -0.10 9.88 -14.93
C ASP A 252 0.17 8.88 -13.80
N ARG A 253 1.46 8.74 -13.45
CA ARG A 253 1.97 7.74 -12.52
C ARG A 253 2.87 8.39 -11.48
N PHE A 254 2.68 8.02 -10.22
CA PHE A 254 3.40 8.61 -9.09
C PHE A 254 3.88 7.53 -8.13
N ILE A 255 5.14 7.61 -7.72
CA ILE A 255 5.68 6.75 -6.66
C ILE A 255 5.36 7.38 -5.32
N ALA A 256 4.62 6.66 -4.46
CA ALA A 256 4.43 7.04 -3.08
C ALA A 256 5.48 6.34 -2.20
N TRP A 257 6.57 7.02 -1.88
CA TRP A 257 7.63 6.50 -1.02
C TRP A 257 8.47 7.62 -0.39
N SER A 258 9.06 7.33 0.76
CA SER A 258 9.87 8.28 1.53
C SER A 258 11.31 8.43 1.01
N THR A 259 11.77 7.58 0.09
CA THR A 259 13.18 7.35 -0.30
C THR A 259 14.08 6.81 0.81
N ASP A 260 13.57 6.67 2.02
CA ASP A 260 14.26 5.99 3.11
C ASP A 260 14.10 4.47 2.97
N THR A 261 15.20 3.75 3.03
CA THR A 261 15.22 2.29 2.95
C THR A 261 15.79 1.73 4.24
N ARG A 262 15.14 0.71 4.78
CA ARG A 262 15.58 0.04 6.00
C ARG A 262 15.57 -1.48 5.81
N ASN A 263 16.54 -2.16 6.38
CA ASN A 263 16.46 -3.59 6.58
C ASN A 263 15.91 -3.90 7.98
N VAL A 264 15.74 -5.16 8.29
CA VAL A 264 15.20 -5.60 9.59
C VAL A 264 16.09 -5.12 10.77
N GLU A 265 17.40 -5.17 10.60
CA GLU A 265 18.35 -4.73 11.64
C GLU A 265 18.21 -3.23 11.93
N ASP A 266 18.00 -2.42 10.87
CA ASP A 266 17.77 -0.98 11.00
C ASP A 266 16.44 -0.69 11.72
N VAL A 267 15.39 -1.49 11.45
CA VAL A 267 14.11 -1.39 12.17
C VAL A 267 14.27 -1.73 13.64
N CYS A 268 14.99 -2.81 13.97
CA CYS A 268 15.31 -3.18 15.35
C CYS A 268 16.07 -2.05 16.05
N ALA A 269 17.10 -1.49 15.40
CA ALA A 269 17.85 -0.35 15.95
C ALA A 269 16.98 0.90 16.15
N SER A 270 15.99 1.12 15.29
CA SER A 270 15.02 2.20 15.46
C SER A 270 14.12 1.95 16.67
N ILE A 271 13.60 0.74 16.86
CA ILE A 271 12.81 0.36 18.04
C ILE A 271 13.64 0.56 19.31
N ASP A 272 14.90 0.12 19.34
CA ASP A 272 15.80 0.30 20.48
C ASP A 272 15.99 1.77 20.88
N ARG A 273 16.10 2.63 19.88
CA ARG A 273 16.32 4.06 20.11
C ARG A 273 15.04 4.78 20.52
N LEU A 274 13.91 4.41 19.94
CA LEU A 274 12.64 5.12 20.10
C LEU A 274 11.85 4.63 21.30
N LEU A 275 11.90 3.34 21.58
CA LEU A 275 11.15 2.63 22.61
C LEU A 275 12.09 1.67 23.37
N PRO A 276 13.04 2.21 24.15
CA PRO A 276 14.12 1.43 24.75
C PRO A 276 13.64 0.40 25.78
N GLU A 277 12.42 0.48 26.26
CA GLU A 277 11.78 -0.49 27.15
C GLU A 277 11.39 -1.79 26.45
N LEU A 278 11.19 -1.75 25.13
CA LEU A 278 10.75 -2.93 24.37
C LEU A 278 11.94 -3.83 24.03
N GLY A 279 11.75 -5.12 24.25
CA GLY A 279 12.56 -6.17 23.66
C GLY A 279 12.08 -6.48 22.23
N HIS A 280 12.95 -7.03 21.42
CA HIS A 280 12.59 -7.56 20.11
C HIS A 280 13.50 -8.73 19.75
N ALA A 281 13.01 -9.61 18.87
CA ALA A 281 13.86 -10.66 18.32
C ALA A 281 14.92 -10.08 17.40
N THR A 282 16.16 -10.47 17.60
CA THR A 282 17.17 -10.32 16.56
C THR A 282 16.82 -11.28 15.42
N PRO A 283 16.97 -10.87 14.17
CA PRO A 283 16.75 -11.77 13.04
C PRO A 283 17.60 -13.04 13.20
N ASP A 284 16.95 -14.20 13.21
CA ASP A 284 17.65 -15.47 13.23
C ASP A 284 17.95 -15.89 11.80
N VAL A 285 19.22 -16.07 11.48
CA VAL A 285 19.68 -16.54 10.17
C VAL A 285 19.64 -18.05 10.17
N THR A 286 18.59 -18.62 9.57
CA THR A 286 18.37 -20.07 9.52
C THR A 286 19.04 -20.78 8.33
N ASP A 287 19.72 -20.04 7.43
CA ASP A 287 20.40 -20.66 6.28
C ASP A 287 21.63 -21.47 6.76
N PRO A 288 21.73 -22.74 6.38
CA PRO A 288 22.89 -23.57 6.73
C PRO A 288 24.20 -23.16 6.01
N PHE A 289 24.15 -22.17 5.11
CA PHE A 289 25.31 -21.68 4.36
C PHE A 289 25.56 -20.18 4.61
N PRO A 290 26.05 -19.81 5.81
CA PRO A 290 26.24 -18.41 6.20
C PRO A 290 27.13 -17.60 5.23
N GLU A 291 28.16 -18.24 4.66
CA GLU A 291 29.08 -17.59 3.70
C GLU A 291 28.36 -17.16 2.41
N ARG A 292 27.44 -17.99 1.92
CA ARG A 292 26.63 -17.66 0.74
C ARG A 292 25.67 -16.52 1.03
N ILE A 293 25.11 -16.46 2.23
CA ILE A 293 24.24 -15.36 2.67
C ILE A 293 25.04 -14.07 2.70
N GLN A 294 26.20 -14.04 3.37
CA GLN A 294 27.05 -12.86 3.48
C GLN A 294 27.46 -12.31 2.10
N ALA A 295 27.85 -13.20 1.18
CA ALA A 295 28.21 -12.79 -0.18
C ALA A 295 27.02 -12.14 -0.92
N ARG A 296 25.82 -12.72 -0.79
CA ARG A 296 24.61 -12.20 -1.40
C ARG A 296 24.18 -10.87 -0.77
N GLU A 297 24.29 -10.76 0.53
CA GLU A 297 24.01 -9.49 1.25
C GLU A 297 24.93 -8.37 0.81
N GLN A 298 26.21 -8.66 0.67
CA GLN A 298 27.17 -7.66 0.21
C GLN A 298 26.87 -7.23 -1.23
N GLU A 299 26.58 -8.17 -2.13
CA GLU A 299 26.16 -7.85 -3.50
C GLU A 299 24.92 -6.93 -3.51
N MET A 300 23.93 -7.23 -2.68
CA MET A 300 22.71 -6.41 -2.58
C MET A 300 23.02 -5.01 -2.03
N ARG A 301 23.86 -4.90 -1.01
CA ARG A 301 24.29 -3.61 -0.46
C ARG A 301 25.00 -2.76 -1.52
N ASP A 302 25.90 -3.38 -2.29
CA ASP A 302 26.66 -2.69 -3.34
C ASP A 302 25.75 -2.21 -4.48
N ILE A 303 24.75 -3.00 -4.87
CA ILE A 303 23.76 -2.63 -5.87
C ILE A 303 22.92 -1.44 -5.38
N TRP A 304 22.37 -1.53 -4.17
CA TRP A 304 21.51 -0.48 -3.61
C TRP A 304 22.25 0.82 -3.34
N ALA A 305 23.52 0.76 -2.93
CA ALA A 305 24.34 1.94 -2.74
C ALA A 305 24.55 2.77 -4.01
N GLN A 306 24.36 2.17 -5.19
CA GLN A 306 24.48 2.83 -6.49
C GLN A 306 23.15 3.32 -7.02
N CYS A 307 22.01 2.95 -6.41
CA CYS A 307 20.69 3.32 -6.88
C CYS A 307 20.32 4.74 -6.47
N GLU A 308 19.88 5.54 -7.43
CA GLU A 308 19.23 6.82 -7.19
C GLU A 308 17.74 6.60 -6.95
N LEU A 309 17.28 6.94 -5.75
CA LEU A 309 15.89 6.80 -5.33
C LEU A 309 15.19 8.16 -5.48
N ARG A 310 14.19 8.26 -6.37
CA ARG A 310 13.53 9.52 -6.70
C ARG A 310 12.07 9.51 -6.30
N ASN A 311 11.64 10.57 -5.63
CA ASN A 311 10.24 10.89 -5.35
C ASN A 311 9.92 12.38 -5.64
N ASP A 312 10.80 13.06 -6.37
CA ASP A 312 10.70 14.48 -6.63
C ASP A 312 9.44 14.85 -7.44
N ARG A 313 8.95 13.96 -8.31
CA ARG A 313 7.73 14.18 -9.07
C ARG A 313 6.51 14.27 -8.15
N VAL A 314 6.28 13.29 -7.29
CA VAL A 314 5.14 13.31 -6.36
C VAL A 314 5.26 14.48 -5.38
N CYS A 315 6.46 14.73 -4.82
CA CYS A 315 6.69 15.83 -3.89
C CYS A 315 6.37 17.19 -4.53
N ARG A 316 6.84 17.44 -5.76
CA ARG A 316 6.60 18.71 -6.46
C ARG A 316 5.15 18.85 -6.89
N THR A 317 4.58 17.81 -7.52
CA THR A 317 3.21 17.86 -8.04
C THR A 317 2.21 18.06 -6.92
N LEU A 318 2.38 17.35 -5.81
CA LEU A 318 1.43 17.38 -4.69
C LEU A 318 1.81 18.41 -3.62
N ASN A 319 2.95 19.09 -3.75
CA ASN A 319 3.49 19.98 -2.72
C ASN A 319 3.48 19.31 -1.33
N MET A 320 4.08 18.12 -1.23
CA MET A 320 4.12 17.33 0.01
C MET A 320 5.53 16.82 0.29
N SER A 321 5.76 16.47 1.55
CA SER A 321 6.92 15.73 2.02
C SER A 321 6.45 14.48 2.75
N PHE A 322 7.28 13.46 2.78
CA PHE A 322 6.99 12.20 3.47
C PHE A 322 7.49 12.27 4.92
N ARG A 323 6.78 11.57 5.81
CA ARG A 323 7.16 11.42 7.21
C ARG A 323 8.50 10.71 7.34
N ALA A 324 9.22 11.05 8.39
CA ALA A 324 10.41 10.29 8.78
C ALA A 324 10.00 8.86 9.15
N LEU A 325 10.77 7.88 8.68
CA LEU A 325 10.45 6.48 8.90
C LEU A 325 10.47 6.10 10.38
N ASP A 326 11.30 6.75 11.18
CA ASP A 326 11.30 6.56 12.64
C ASP A 326 9.96 6.89 13.29
N ASP A 327 9.28 7.96 12.85
CA ASP A 327 7.95 8.30 13.35
C ASP A 327 6.92 7.26 12.92
N SER A 328 7.02 6.76 11.68
CA SER A 328 6.16 5.69 11.18
C SER A 328 6.34 4.38 11.94
N ILE A 329 7.59 4.02 12.29
CA ILE A 329 7.91 2.83 13.09
C ILE A 329 7.35 2.97 14.50
N ARG A 330 7.55 4.13 15.15
CA ARG A 330 7.01 4.38 16.49
C ARG A 330 5.50 4.22 16.50
N ASP A 331 4.81 4.95 15.63
CA ASP A 331 3.34 4.93 15.57
C ASP A 331 2.80 3.54 15.20
N CYS A 332 3.53 2.79 14.37
CA CYS A 332 3.22 1.40 14.04
C CYS A 332 3.25 0.53 15.30
N VAL A 333 4.37 0.57 16.05
CA VAL A 333 4.55 -0.21 17.28
C VAL A 333 3.48 0.16 18.32
N GLU A 334 3.26 1.44 18.57
CA GLU A 334 2.25 1.91 19.52
C GLU A 334 0.85 1.44 19.15
N SER A 335 0.49 1.45 17.88
CA SER A 335 -0.81 0.98 17.41
C SER A 335 -0.93 -0.54 17.43
N LEU A 336 0.14 -1.28 17.16
CA LEU A 336 0.15 -2.74 17.29
C LEU A 336 -0.11 -3.17 18.73
N ILE A 337 0.48 -2.47 19.70
CA ILE A 337 0.26 -2.72 21.12
C ILE A 337 -1.17 -2.33 21.53
N SER A 338 -1.61 -1.10 21.20
CA SER A 338 -2.86 -0.54 21.73
C SER A 338 -4.12 -1.01 20.99
N ILE A 339 -4.05 -1.26 19.69
CA ILE A 339 -5.17 -1.66 18.83
C ILE A 339 -5.02 -3.11 18.38
N GLY A 340 -3.80 -3.51 18.03
CA GLY A 340 -3.49 -4.87 17.57
C GLY A 340 -3.47 -5.90 18.69
N GLU A 341 -3.46 -5.46 19.95
CA GLU A 341 -3.34 -6.31 21.14
C GLU A 341 -2.07 -7.20 21.09
N VAL A 342 -0.99 -6.64 20.53
CA VAL A 342 0.31 -7.30 20.51
C VAL A 342 0.95 -7.17 21.90
N GLU A 343 1.40 -8.27 22.48
CA GLU A 343 2.09 -8.30 23.74
C GLU A 343 3.62 -8.34 23.49
N PRO A 344 4.31 -7.19 23.58
CA PRO A 344 5.73 -7.16 23.30
C PRO A 344 6.52 -7.84 24.43
N VAL A 345 7.62 -8.49 24.06
CA VAL A 345 8.63 -8.90 25.01
C VAL A 345 9.30 -7.63 25.56
N LEU A 346 9.40 -7.53 26.87
CA LEU A 346 10.11 -6.42 27.51
C LEU A 346 11.60 -6.72 27.60
N ARG A 347 12.41 -5.67 27.55
CA ARG A 347 13.85 -5.80 27.72
C ARG A 347 14.17 -6.24 29.15
N ASP A 348 15.17 -7.09 29.32
CA ASP A 348 15.63 -7.56 30.63
C ASP A 348 15.92 -6.37 31.58
N GLY A 349 15.33 -6.41 32.77
CA GLY A 349 15.48 -5.37 33.79
C GLY A 349 14.51 -4.18 33.66
N PHE A 350 13.64 -4.15 32.63
CA PHE A 350 12.58 -3.16 32.52
C PHE A 350 11.36 -3.57 33.37
N THR A 351 10.90 -2.65 34.22
CA THR A 351 9.63 -2.83 34.96
C THR A 351 8.63 -1.81 34.41
N PRO A 352 7.48 -2.24 33.85
CA PRO A 352 6.47 -1.33 33.36
C PRO A 352 6.02 -0.40 34.51
N ARG A 353 5.92 0.91 34.21
CA ARG A 353 5.25 1.84 35.13
C ARG A 353 3.75 1.59 34.97
N GLY A 354 3.11 1.10 36.03
CA GLY A 354 1.68 0.93 36.09
C GLY A 354 0.88 2.24 35.88
#